data_ed4f10974ef52d6881021706d2214472
#
_entry.id   ed4f10974ef52d6881021706d2214472
#
_cell.length_a   1.000
_cell.length_b   1.000
_cell.length_c   1.000
_cell.angle_alpha   90.00
_cell.angle_beta   90.00
_cell.angle_gamma   90.00
#
_symmetry.space_group_name_H-M   'P 1'
#
loop_
_entity.id
_entity.type
_entity.pdbx_description
1 polymer ?
#
loop_
_entity_poly.entity_id
_entity_poly.type
_entity_poly.pdbx_seq_one_letter_code
_entity_poly.pdbx_strand_id
1 'polypeptide(L)'
;LRFAYRQTALPADTVIVQATFDGPTSLPKALAQTMDAQLAKRDASQPTKDRTAGSTFRNPAGYSSTGDADDAMDLKAWKVIDDAGLRGATLGGAVMNTMHPNFLTNAGGATAADLENLGEEVRRKVFQNVQIQLEWEIMRVGDPEPRKK
;
A
#
# COMPACT_ATOMS: atom_id res chain seq x y z
N LEU A 1 20.76 1.83 13.86
CA LEU A 1 19.39 1.39 13.57
C LEU A 1 19.41 0.07 12.83
N ARG A 2 18.54 -0.86 13.21
CA ARG A 2 18.32 -2.09 12.44
C ARG A 2 17.01 -1.92 11.65
N PHE A 3 17.06 -2.14 10.35
CA PHE A 3 15.91 -2.06 9.46
C PHE A 3 15.53 -3.46 8.98
N ALA A 4 14.23 -3.70 8.87
CA ALA A 4 13.64 -4.84 8.19
C ALA A 4 12.48 -4.34 7.31
N TYR A 5 11.87 -5.24 6.53
CA TYR A 5 10.74 -4.86 5.68
C TYR A 5 9.62 -4.24 6.52
N ARG A 6 9.32 -2.96 6.27
CA ARG A 6 8.30 -2.17 6.98
C ARG A 6 8.47 -2.11 8.51
N GLN A 7 9.69 -2.30 9.00
CA GLN A 7 10.01 -2.30 10.43
C GLN A 7 11.33 -1.61 10.73
N THR A 8 11.45 -1.10 11.93
CA THR A 8 12.71 -0.60 12.51
C THR A 8 12.76 -0.99 13.99
N ALA A 9 13.95 -1.25 14.50
CA ALA A 9 14.17 -1.60 15.91
C ALA A 9 14.25 -0.35 16.82
N LEU A 10 13.29 0.55 16.66
CA LEU A 10 13.09 1.69 17.55
C LEU A 10 12.07 1.35 18.65
N PRO A 11 12.23 1.87 19.88
CA PRO A 11 11.19 1.80 20.91
C PRO A 11 9.85 2.38 20.37
N ALA A 12 8.73 1.83 20.85
CA ALA A 12 7.39 2.17 20.33
C ALA A 12 7.00 3.65 20.52
N ASP A 13 7.59 4.31 21.52
CA ASP A 13 7.35 5.72 21.88
C ASP A 13 8.37 6.68 21.24
N THR A 14 9.22 6.19 20.32
CA THR A 14 10.23 7.01 19.64
C THR A 14 9.58 7.97 18.65
N VAL A 15 9.92 9.26 18.78
CA VAL A 15 9.60 10.30 17.79
C VAL A 15 10.88 10.73 17.08
N ILE A 16 10.93 10.53 15.76
CA ILE A 16 12.04 10.98 14.93
C ILE A 16 11.83 12.44 14.59
N VAL A 17 12.66 13.32 15.12
CA VAL A 17 12.55 14.78 14.90
C VAL A 17 13.41 15.29 13.75
N GLN A 18 14.42 14.52 13.34
CA GLN A 18 15.33 14.90 12.26
C GLN A 18 16.02 13.69 11.66
N ALA A 19 16.27 13.75 10.36
CA ALA A 19 17.13 12.79 9.66
C ALA A 19 18.10 13.56 8.75
N THR A 20 19.36 13.11 8.70
CA THR A 20 20.37 13.61 7.77
C THR A 20 20.67 12.51 6.75
N PHE A 21 20.61 12.86 5.48
CA PHE A 21 20.91 11.95 4.38
C PHE A 21 22.23 12.37 3.75
N ASP A 22 23.07 11.39 3.45
CA ASP A 22 24.31 11.57 2.68
C ASP A 22 24.22 10.73 1.40
N GLY A 23 24.81 11.24 0.33
CA GLY A 23 24.77 10.58 -0.97
C GLY A 23 25.89 11.06 -1.90
N PRO A 24 26.14 10.34 -2.99
CA PRO A 24 27.15 10.73 -3.96
C PRO A 24 26.79 12.05 -4.63
N THR A 25 27.80 12.88 -4.87
CA THR A 25 27.64 14.11 -5.65
C THR A 25 27.32 13.79 -7.11
N SER A 26 26.34 14.48 -7.67
CA SER A 26 25.96 14.32 -9.07
C SER A 26 25.60 15.67 -9.69
N LEU A 27 25.50 15.71 -11.02
CA LEU A 27 25.10 16.91 -11.73
C LEU A 27 23.61 17.22 -11.49
N PRO A 28 23.22 18.46 -11.17
CA PRO A 28 21.82 18.82 -10.90
C PRO A 28 20.86 18.40 -12.03
N LYS A 29 21.28 18.54 -13.29
CA LYS A 29 20.46 18.13 -14.45
C LYS A 29 20.23 16.62 -14.50
N ALA A 30 21.23 15.81 -14.18
CA ALA A 30 21.11 14.35 -14.13
C ALA A 30 20.19 13.90 -12.99
N LEU A 31 20.29 14.56 -11.84
CA LEU A 31 19.38 14.31 -10.71
C LEU A 31 17.93 14.64 -11.07
N ALA A 32 17.68 15.81 -11.67
CA ALA A 32 16.34 16.20 -12.11
C ALA A 32 15.75 15.18 -13.10
N GLN A 33 16.52 14.77 -14.10
CA GLN A 33 16.07 13.74 -15.06
C GLN A 33 15.72 12.41 -14.39
N THR A 34 16.53 11.98 -13.43
CA THR A 34 16.26 10.75 -12.67
C THR A 34 14.99 10.89 -11.83
N MET A 35 14.80 12.01 -11.15
CA MET A 35 13.58 12.29 -10.37
C MET A 35 12.34 12.30 -11.26
N ASP A 36 12.38 12.99 -12.40
CA ASP A 36 11.26 13.05 -13.34
C ASP A 36 10.90 11.66 -13.88
N ALA A 37 11.90 10.86 -14.22
CA ALA A 37 11.69 9.48 -14.67
C ALA A 37 11.04 8.60 -13.58
N GLN A 38 11.46 8.73 -12.32
CA GLN A 38 10.85 7.99 -11.20
C GLN A 38 9.42 8.45 -10.92
N LEU A 39 9.14 9.74 -10.99
CA LEU A 39 7.79 10.28 -10.85
C LEU A 39 6.88 9.77 -11.96
N ALA A 40 7.32 9.83 -13.22
CA ALA A 40 6.57 9.32 -14.36
C ALA A 40 6.26 7.82 -14.22
N LYS A 41 7.25 7.01 -13.79
CA LYS A 41 7.05 5.57 -13.52
C LYS A 41 6.00 5.34 -12.42
N ARG A 42 6.04 6.14 -11.37
CA ARG A 42 5.07 6.06 -10.27
C ARG A 42 3.66 6.43 -10.74
N ASP A 43 3.53 7.53 -11.49
CA ASP A 43 2.23 7.99 -12.01
C ASP A 43 1.61 6.99 -12.99
N ALA A 44 2.42 6.26 -13.74
CA ALA A 44 1.96 5.22 -14.65
C ALA A 44 1.51 3.93 -13.95
N SER A 45 1.94 3.68 -12.70
CA SER A 45 1.69 2.42 -11.99
C SER A 45 0.86 2.55 -10.71
N GLN A 46 0.69 3.75 -10.19
CA GLN A 46 -0.02 4.01 -8.92
C GLN A 46 -1.03 5.15 -9.07
N PRO A 47 -2.12 5.11 -8.32
CA PRO A 47 -3.18 6.14 -8.36
C PRO A 47 -2.76 7.40 -7.58
N THR A 48 -1.72 8.09 -8.03
CA THR A 48 -1.11 9.24 -7.34
C THR A 48 -2.03 10.45 -7.21
N LYS A 49 -3.09 10.52 -8.02
CA LYS A 49 -4.08 11.62 -8.02
C LYS A 49 -5.34 11.29 -7.21
N ASP A 50 -5.48 10.04 -6.77
CA ASP A 50 -6.66 9.58 -6.06
C ASP A 50 -6.52 9.82 -4.54
N ARG A 51 -7.65 9.87 -3.85
CA ARG A 51 -7.68 9.97 -2.39
C ARG A 51 -7.42 8.61 -1.76
N THR A 52 -6.15 8.29 -1.55
CA THR A 52 -5.69 7.02 -0.98
C THR A 52 -4.57 7.24 0.02
N ALA A 53 -4.40 6.33 0.96
CA ALA A 53 -3.31 6.33 1.94
C ALA A 53 -2.09 5.50 1.50
N GLY A 54 -2.01 5.12 0.22
CA GLY A 54 -0.93 4.28 -0.33
C GLY A 54 -1.30 2.80 -0.31
N SER A 55 -0.28 1.95 -0.26
CA SER A 55 -0.47 0.48 -0.18
C SER A 55 -1.28 0.09 1.04
N THR A 56 -2.36 -0.64 0.81
CA THR A 56 -3.28 -1.06 1.88
C THR A 56 -2.70 -2.19 2.71
N PHE A 57 -2.10 -3.18 2.04
CA PHE A 57 -1.56 -4.38 2.66
C PHE A 57 -0.08 -4.56 2.35
N ARG A 58 0.63 -5.17 3.29
CA ARG A 58 2.03 -5.60 3.11
C ARG A 58 2.10 -6.74 2.09
N ASN A 59 3.22 -6.81 1.36
CA ASN A 59 3.45 -7.96 0.50
C ASN A 59 3.66 -9.22 1.35
N PRO A 60 2.92 -10.31 1.10
CA PRO A 60 3.13 -11.58 1.80
C PRO A 60 4.54 -12.13 1.68
N ALA A 61 5.26 -11.81 0.60
CA ALA A 61 6.67 -12.16 0.42
C ALA A 61 7.61 -11.54 1.47
N GLY A 62 7.17 -10.49 2.21
CA GLY A 62 7.98 -9.84 3.23
C GLY A 62 9.04 -8.88 2.67
N TYR A 63 8.93 -8.45 1.41
CA TYR A 63 9.79 -7.43 0.80
C TYR A 63 9.05 -6.60 -0.25
N SER A 64 9.61 -5.43 -0.57
CA SER A 64 9.07 -4.58 -1.64
C SER A 64 9.41 -5.14 -3.02
N SER A 65 8.62 -4.77 -4.04
CA SER A 65 8.99 -5.08 -5.42
C SER A 65 10.31 -4.39 -5.77
N THR A 66 11.24 -5.16 -6.31
CA THR A 66 12.51 -4.64 -6.86
C THR A 66 12.31 -4.16 -8.28
N GLY A 67 11.35 -4.76 -9.00
CA GLY A 67 11.11 -4.59 -10.42
C GLY A 67 11.98 -5.52 -11.27
N ASP A 68 12.67 -6.45 -10.64
CA ASP A 68 13.48 -7.46 -11.31
C ASP A 68 12.58 -8.60 -11.85
N ALA A 69 13.08 -9.32 -12.84
CA ALA A 69 12.32 -10.38 -13.52
C ALA A 69 12.03 -11.61 -12.62
N ASP A 70 12.81 -11.79 -11.55
CA ASP A 70 12.70 -12.87 -10.58
C ASP A 70 11.89 -12.51 -9.31
N ASP A 71 11.27 -11.33 -9.29
CA ASP A 71 10.35 -10.97 -8.20
C ASP A 71 9.25 -12.04 -8.05
N ALA A 72 9.01 -12.51 -6.82
CA ALA A 72 7.92 -13.45 -6.51
C ALA A 72 6.56 -12.74 -6.62
N MET A 73 6.02 -12.65 -7.83
CA MET A 73 4.81 -11.86 -8.13
C MET A 73 3.55 -12.44 -7.50
N ASP A 74 3.48 -13.74 -7.33
CA ASP A 74 2.40 -14.47 -6.67
C ASP A 74 2.28 -14.13 -5.17
N LEU A 75 3.36 -13.59 -4.57
CA LEU A 75 3.39 -13.12 -3.19
C LEU A 75 3.38 -11.58 -3.07
N LYS A 76 2.99 -10.86 -4.12
CA LYS A 76 2.71 -9.43 -4.06
C LYS A 76 1.24 -9.21 -3.70
N ALA A 77 0.97 -8.32 -2.75
CA ALA A 77 -0.39 -8.07 -2.27
C ALA A 77 -1.34 -7.67 -3.42
N TRP A 78 -0.90 -6.80 -4.34
CA TRP A 78 -1.71 -6.40 -5.49
C TRP A 78 -2.09 -7.58 -6.39
N LYS A 79 -1.15 -8.51 -6.62
CA LYS A 79 -1.37 -9.69 -7.48
C LYS A 79 -2.36 -10.66 -6.83
N VAL A 80 -2.17 -10.95 -5.54
CA VAL A 80 -3.05 -11.83 -4.76
C VAL A 80 -4.49 -11.27 -4.71
N ILE A 81 -4.65 -9.96 -4.59
CA ILE A 81 -5.96 -9.28 -4.61
C ILE A 81 -6.58 -9.34 -6.01
N ASP A 82 -5.78 -9.12 -7.04
CA ASP A 82 -6.22 -9.17 -8.44
C ASP A 82 -6.68 -10.57 -8.84
N ASP A 83 -5.88 -11.59 -8.52
CA ASP A 83 -6.20 -13.01 -8.78
C ASP A 83 -7.46 -13.47 -8.02
N ALA A 84 -7.75 -12.87 -6.88
CA ALA A 84 -8.99 -13.08 -6.15
C ALA A 84 -10.21 -12.36 -6.78
N GLY A 85 -10.05 -11.65 -7.91
CA GLY A 85 -11.11 -10.93 -8.59
C GLY A 85 -11.60 -9.69 -7.85
N LEU A 86 -10.75 -9.08 -7.00
CA LEU A 86 -11.14 -7.98 -6.11
C LEU A 86 -10.69 -6.59 -6.62
N ARG A 87 -10.08 -6.52 -7.80
CA ARG A 87 -9.81 -5.25 -8.49
C ARG A 87 -11.13 -4.52 -8.74
N GLY A 88 -11.23 -3.28 -8.30
CA GLY A 88 -12.45 -2.48 -8.44
C GLY A 88 -13.59 -2.88 -7.50
N ALA A 89 -13.37 -3.77 -6.53
CA ALA A 89 -14.37 -4.09 -5.50
C ALA A 89 -14.75 -2.83 -4.71
N THR A 90 -16.03 -2.67 -4.39
CA THR A 90 -16.58 -1.46 -3.76
C THR A 90 -17.37 -1.78 -2.50
N LEU A 91 -17.40 -0.84 -1.56
CA LEU A 91 -18.28 -0.84 -0.40
C LEU A 91 -18.57 0.62 0.01
N GLY A 92 -19.83 1.05 -0.04
CA GLY A 92 -20.17 2.45 0.12
C GLY A 92 -19.41 3.33 -0.88
N GLY A 93 -18.72 4.35 -0.42
CA GLY A 93 -17.86 5.20 -1.24
C GLY A 93 -16.42 4.72 -1.38
N ALA A 94 -16.07 3.56 -0.81
CA ALA A 94 -14.73 2.97 -0.90
C ALA A 94 -14.59 2.05 -2.12
N VAL A 95 -13.39 2.03 -2.72
CA VAL A 95 -13.06 1.16 -3.85
C VAL A 95 -11.64 0.62 -3.74
N MET A 96 -11.43 -0.67 -4.07
CA MET A 96 -10.11 -1.19 -4.41
C MET A 96 -9.72 -0.67 -5.78
N ASN A 97 -8.65 0.11 -5.86
CA ASN A 97 -8.30 0.86 -7.06
C ASN A 97 -8.15 -0.03 -8.30
N THR A 98 -8.68 0.43 -9.44
CA THR A 98 -8.64 -0.32 -10.70
C THR A 98 -7.26 -0.27 -11.37
N MET A 99 -6.47 0.78 -11.15
CA MET A 99 -5.10 0.86 -11.64
C MET A 99 -4.18 -0.04 -10.82
N HIS A 100 -4.30 -0.01 -9.49
CA HIS A 100 -3.46 -0.79 -8.58
C HIS A 100 -4.29 -1.37 -7.41
N PRO A 101 -4.66 -2.65 -7.44
CA PRO A 101 -5.64 -3.23 -6.52
C PRO A 101 -5.21 -3.32 -5.05
N ASN A 102 -3.98 -2.97 -4.71
CA ASN A 102 -3.55 -2.83 -3.32
C ASN A 102 -3.68 -1.39 -2.77
N PHE A 103 -4.52 -0.56 -3.41
CA PHE A 103 -4.80 0.79 -2.94
C PHE A 103 -6.30 0.93 -2.65
N LEU A 104 -6.64 1.18 -1.39
CA LEU A 104 -7.98 1.62 -1.00
C LEU A 104 -8.13 3.11 -1.35
N THR A 105 -9.17 3.41 -2.11
CA THR A 105 -9.45 4.76 -2.60
C THR A 105 -10.82 5.22 -2.10
N ASN A 106 -10.90 6.46 -1.64
CA ASN A 106 -12.17 7.15 -1.44
C ASN A 106 -12.63 7.73 -2.78
N ALA A 107 -13.54 7.02 -3.45
CA ALA A 107 -14.09 7.43 -4.75
C ALA A 107 -15.09 8.60 -4.65
N GLY A 108 -15.44 8.99 -3.43
CA GLY A 108 -16.34 10.11 -3.10
C GLY A 108 -17.31 9.70 -1.99
N GLY A 109 -17.26 10.41 -0.88
CA GLY A 109 -18.16 10.21 0.25
C GLY A 109 -17.94 8.91 1.05
N ALA A 110 -16.81 8.19 0.87
CA ALA A 110 -16.49 7.05 1.71
C ALA A 110 -16.27 7.49 3.17
N THR A 111 -16.86 6.76 4.10
CA THR A 111 -16.54 6.85 5.52
C THR A 111 -15.27 6.04 5.83
N ALA A 112 -14.64 6.29 6.97
CA ALA A 112 -13.54 5.44 7.44
C ALA A 112 -13.98 3.98 7.60
N ALA A 113 -15.22 3.77 8.07
CA ALA A 113 -15.82 2.45 8.20
C ALA A 113 -15.99 1.73 6.85
N ASP A 114 -16.35 2.45 5.77
CA ASP A 114 -16.42 1.85 4.42
C ASP A 114 -15.06 1.35 3.96
N LEU A 115 -14.02 2.17 4.14
CA LEU A 115 -12.65 1.80 3.77
C LEU A 115 -12.15 0.61 4.60
N GLU A 116 -12.36 0.63 5.91
CA GLU A 116 -11.94 -0.45 6.79
C GLU A 116 -12.69 -1.75 6.49
N ASN A 117 -14.01 -1.68 6.36
CA ASN A 117 -14.83 -2.86 6.07
C ASN A 117 -14.52 -3.47 4.71
N LEU A 118 -14.27 -2.64 3.66
CA LEU A 118 -13.83 -3.14 2.37
C LEU A 118 -12.48 -3.85 2.48
N GLY A 119 -11.53 -3.29 3.22
CA GLY A 119 -10.24 -3.92 3.45
C GLY A 119 -10.36 -5.26 4.18
N GLU A 120 -11.20 -5.36 5.21
CA GLU A 120 -11.45 -6.62 5.92
C GLU A 120 -12.16 -7.64 5.01
N GLU A 121 -13.08 -7.21 4.14
CA GLU A 121 -13.69 -8.10 3.16
C GLU A 121 -12.67 -8.64 2.16
N VAL A 122 -11.75 -7.81 1.68
CA VAL A 122 -10.64 -8.23 0.80
C VAL A 122 -9.77 -9.27 1.50
N ARG A 123 -9.36 -9.02 2.75
CA ARG A 123 -8.56 -9.97 3.54
C ARG A 123 -9.25 -11.32 3.66
N ARG A 124 -10.53 -11.32 3.98
CA ARG A 124 -11.33 -12.53 4.14
C ARG A 124 -11.43 -13.31 2.82
N LYS A 125 -11.73 -12.64 1.70
CA LYS A 125 -11.88 -13.27 0.38
C LYS A 125 -10.56 -13.84 -0.13
N VAL A 126 -9.46 -13.09 0.02
CA VAL A 126 -8.12 -13.56 -0.34
C VAL A 126 -7.77 -14.80 0.48
N PHE A 127 -7.99 -14.78 1.79
CA PHE A 127 -7.73 -15.95 2.63
C PHE A 127 -8.56 -17.17 2.21
N GLN A 128 -9.83 -16.98 1.86
CA GLN A 128 -10.71 -18.06 1.38
C GLN A 128 -10.22 -18.69 0.07
N ASN A 129 -9.66 -17.87 -0.84
CA ASN A 129 -9.25 -18.31 -2.17
C ASN A 129 -7.86 -18.99 -2.18
N VAL A 130 -6.90 -18.41 -1.47
CA VAL A 130 -5.48 -18.81 -1.59
C VAL A 130 -4.80 -19.07 -0.24
N GLN A 131 -5.52 -19.04 0.87
CA GLN A 131 -5.04 -19.26 2.25
C GLN A 131 -3.92 -18.28 2.68
N ILE A 132 -3.80 -17.12 2.01
CA ILE A 132 -2.86 -16.07 2.38
C ILE A 132 -3.58 -15.05 3.24
N GLN A 133 -3.07 -14.80 4.44
CA GLN A 133 -3.57 -13.76 5.32
C GLN A 133 -2.84 -12.44 5.05
N LEU A 134 -3.53 -11.48 4.42
CA LEU A 134 -2.98 -10.16 4.19
C LEU A 134 -2.85 -9.38 5.53
N GLU A 135 -1.74 -8.68 5.69
CA GLU A 135 -1.48 -7.80 6.82
C GLU A 135 -1.66 -6.34 6.41
N TRP A 136 -2.34 -5.57 7.25
CA TRP A 136 -2.48 -4.14 7.03
C TRP A 136 -1.12 -3.45 7.04
N GLU A 137 -0.88 -2.58 6.04
CA GLU A 137 0.22 -1.61 6.01
C GLU A 137 -0.26 -0.24 6.49
N ILE A 138 -1.51 0.12 6.18
CA ILE A 138 -2.14 1.35 6.66
C ILE A 138 -2.41 1.21 8.16
N MET A 139 -1.99 2.21 8.93
CA MET A 139 -2.31 2.31 10.35
C MET A 139 -3.71 2.91 10.52
N ARG A 140 -4.53 2.23 11.30
CA ARG A 140 -5.87 2.69 11.69
C ARG A 140 -5.78 3.39 13.03
N VAL A 141 -6.31 4.60 13.12
CA VAL A 141 -6.25 5.44 14.32
C VAL A 141 -7.67 5.84 14.71
N GLY A 142 -7.99 5.73 15.99
CA GLY A 142 -9.31 6.01 16.57
C GLY A 142 -10.06 4.76 16.96
N ASP A 143 -11.24 4.95 17.53
CA ASP A 143 -12.12 3.86 17.92
C ASP A 143 -12.98 3.41 16.74
N PRO A 144 -13.13 2.10 16.49
CA PRO A 144 -14.00 1.62 15.43
C PRO A 144 -15.46 1.97 15.76
N GLU A 145 -16.19 2.53 14.78
CA GLU A 145 -17.62 2.70 14.94
C GLU A 145 -18.30 1.35 15.15
N PRO A 146 -19.24 1.24 16.10
CA PRO A 146 -20.01 0.01 16.29
C PRO A 146 -20.76 -0.31 15.00
N ARG A 147 -20.62 -1.56 14.51
CA ARG A 147 -21.34 -2.03 13.32
C ARG A 147 -22.83 -1.78 13.52
N LYS A 148 -23.44 -0.94 12.71
CA LYS A 148 -24.90 -0.85 12.64
C LYS A 148 -25.41 -2.22 12.18
N LYS A 149 -26.21 -2.87 13.05
CA LYS A 149 -26.87 -4.15 12.74
C LYS A 149 -27.89 -3.97 11.63
#